data_ce1573521c332a1dc5dd7d4a5c4335d6
#
_entry.id   ce1573521c332a1dc5dd7d4a5c4335d6
#
_cell.length_a   1.000
_cell.length_b   1.000
_cell.length_c   1.000
_cell.angle_alpha   90.00
_cell.angle_beta   90.00
_cell.angle_gamma   90.00
#
_symmetry.space_group_name_H-M   'P 1'
#
loop_
_entity.id
_entity.type
_entity.pdbx_description
1 polymer ?
#
loop_
_entity_poly.entity_id
_entity_poly.type
_entity_poly.pdbx_seq_one_letter_code
_entity_poly.pdbx_strand_id
1 'polypeptide(L)'
;MKRFLSILLLLSLLACAFASCDTLSATVAMAKAETALEDAPYTVTMSMDFDCEDATLNTVFDALTLEFPVTVDGENIHMDMSTEVMGFKAGVTMTVVDRVLYSNTSVLNQSVKVKATLSDEDYEEFVASNNTDMPVTAENFESLTLEVVDGKQVITCTGITSEGLTAMNDLLSESLTALGAEAAVGDLTMVATIADGRFESMSLTATYTVTVKGESHAVSMTMNAKYADEGVQPITAPADADSYKDVSYGEIIGQ
;
A
#
# COMPACT_ATOMS: atom_id res chain seq x y z
N MET A 1 13.52 -52.37 -6.81
CA MET A 1 14.08 -51.02 -6.96
C MET A 1 13.40 -50.19 -8.06
N LYS A 2 13.23 -50.66 -9.31
CA LYS A 2 12.61 -49.85 -10.40
C LYS A 2 11.18 -49.35 -10.08
N ARG A 3 10.34 -50.16 -9.42
CA ARG A 3 8.96 -49.77 -9.06
C ARG A 3 8.89 -48.71 -7.95
N PHE A 4 9.85 -48.72 -7.02
CA PHE A 4 9.95 -47.74 -5.94
C PHE A 4 10.38 -46.34 -6.47
N LEU A 5 11.31 -46.34 -7.44
CA LEU A 5 11.78 -45.12 -8.09
C LEU A 5 10.66 -44.45 -8.92
N SER A 6 9.83 -45.28 -9.60
CA SER A 6 8.68 -44.77 -10.37
C SER A 6 7.60 -44.17 -9.49
N ILE A 7 7.34 -44.73 -8.30
CA ILE A 7 6.36 -44.19 -7.34
C ILE A 7 6.88 -42.87 -6.73
N LEU A 8 8.18 -42.81 -6.42
CA LEU A 8 8.78 -41.57 -5.89
C LEU A 8 8.76 -40.44 -6.93
N LEU A 9 9.02 -40.75 -8.20
CA LEU A 9 8.94 -39.79 -9.30
C LEU A 9 7.51 -39.33 -9.56
N LEU A 10 6.53 -40.23 -9.44
CA LEU A 10 5.11 -39.88 -9.59
C LEU A 10 4.62 -38.99 -8.42
N LEU A 11 5.07 -39.27 -7.19
CA LEU A 11 4.79 -38.46 -6.01
C LEU A 11 5.43 -37.08 -6.10
N SER A 12 6.66 -36.95 -6.61
CA SER A 12 7.31 -35.66 -6.80
C SER A 12 6.65 -34.83 -7.90
N LEU A 13 6.22 -35.47 -9.00
CA LEU A 13 5.44 -34.84 -10.08
C LEU A 13 4.05 -34.40 -9.60
N LEU A 14 3.39 -35.21 -8.75
CA LEU A 14 2.13 -34.83 -8.14
C LEU A 14 2.31 -33.63 -7.18
N ALA A 15 3.35 -33.64 -6.35
CA ALA A 15 3.64 -32.54 -5.43
C ALA A 15 3.92 -31.22 -6.18
N CYS A 16 4.68 -31.27 -7.29
CA CYS A 16 4.89 -30.12 -8.16
C CYS A 16 3.61 -29.65 -8.85
N ALA A 17 2.71 -30.59 -9.25
CA ALA A 17 1.42 -30.23 -9.84
C ALA A 17 0.47 -29.57 -8.84
N PHE A 18 0.49 -30.00 -7.58
CA PHE A 18 -0.33 -29.37 -6.52
C PHE A 18 0.19 -27.98 -6.16
N ALA A 19 1.50 -27.78 -6.02
CA ALA A 19 2.09 -26.49 -5.77
C ALA A 19 1.78 -25.49 -6.90
N SER A 20 1.83 -25.91 -8.17
CA SER A 20 1.49 -25.07 -9.31
C SER A 20 -0.03 -24.75 -9.38
N CYS A 21 -0.89 -25.65 -8.90
CA CYS A 21 -2.35 -25.39 -8.83
C CYS A 21 -2.69 -24.36 -7.76
N ASP A 22 -2.02 -24.37 -6.61
CA ASP A 22 -2.27 -23.41 -5.53
C ASP A 22 -1.82 -22.01 -5.95
N THR A 23 -0.64 -21.87 -6.53
CA THR A 23 -0.15 -20.59 -7.05
C THR A 23 -1.08 -20.01 -8.13
N LEU A 24 -1.52 -20.83 -9.10
CA LEU A 24 -2.44 -20.40 -10.13
C LEU A 24 -3.79 -19.98 -9.53
N SER A 25 -4.29 -20.73 -8.56
CA SER A 25 -5.55 -20.41 -7.87
C SER A 25 -5.46 -19.11 -7.07
N ALA A 26 -4.34 -18.88 -6.38
CA ALA A 26 -4.06 -17.65 -5.66
C ALA A 26 -4.00 -16.43 -6.60
N THR A 27 -3.24 -16.53 -7.70
CA THR A 27 -3.14 -15.47 -8.70
C THR A 27 -4.51 -15.13 -9.31
N VAL A 28 -5.31 -16.13 -9.66
CA VAL A 28 -6.67 -15.92 -10.20
C VAL A 28 -7.58 -15.27 -9.17
N ALA A 29 -7.48 -15.65 -7.90
CA ALA A 29 -8.30 -15.05 -6.84
C ALA A 29 -7.94 -13.57 -6.61
N MET A 30 -6.64 -13.24 -6.60
CA MET A 30 -6.17 -11.85 -6.50
C MET A 30 -6.63 -11.01 -7.68
N ALA A 31 -6.41 -11.47 -8.92
CA ALA A 31 -6.83 -10.75 -10.12
C ALA A 31 -8.35 -10.48 -10.18
N LYS A 32 -9.16 -11.41 -9.68
CA LYS A 32 -10.62 -11.20 -9.55
C LYS A 32 -10.96 -10.15 -8.50
N ALA A 33 -10.25 -10.16 -7.38
CA ALA A 33 -10.48 -9.18 -6.33
C ALA A 33 -10.03 -7.77 -6.76
N GLU A 34 -8.94 -7.66 -7.51
CA GLU A 34 -8.49 -6.41 -8.15
C GLU A 34 -9.54 -5.88 -9.14
N THR A 35 -10.02 -6.71 -10.05
CA THR A 35 -11.10 -6.32 -10.99
C THR A 35 -12.36 -5.86 -10.26
N ALA A 36 -12.69 -6.47 -9.11
CA ALA A 36 -13.85 -6.09 -8.33
C ALA A 36 -13.70 -4.72 -7.65
N LEU A 37 -12.48 -4.22 -7.43
CA LEU A 37 -12.24 -2.84 -6.98
C LEU A 37 -12.49 -1.82 -8.08
N GLU A 38 -12.24 -2.18 -9.34
CA GLU A 38 -12.49 -1.29 -10.50
C GLU A 38 -14.00 -1.12 -10.77
N ASP A 39 -14.82 -2.13 -10.41
CA ASP A 39 -16.23 -2.19 -10.75
C ASP A 39 -17.15 -1.41 -9.78
N ALA A 40 -16.68 -1.01 -8.61
CA ALA A 40 -17.53 -0.36 -7.59
C ALA A 40 -16.71 0.56 -6.67
N PRO A 41 -17.33 1.64 -6.15
CA PRO A 41 -16.69 2.49 -5.15
C PRO A 41 -16.26 1.71 -3.90
N TYR A 42 -15.11 2.07 -3.36
CA TYR A 42 -14.59 1.46 -2.14
C TYR A 42 -13.83 2.48 -1.29
N THR A 43 -13.68 2.17 0.00
CA THR A 43 -12.75 2.86 0.89
C THR A 43 -11.68 1.87 1.34
N VAL A 44 -10.42 2.26 1.24
CA VAL A 44 -9.31 1.54 1.84
C VAL A 44 -8.78 2.37 3.01
N THR A 45 -8.71 1.76 4.20
CA THR A 45 -8.01 2.36 5.35
C THR A 45 -6.62 1.77 5.40
N MET A 46 -5.64 2.60 5.16
CA MET A 46 -4.22 2.24 5.22
C MET A 46 -3.65 2.58 6.59
N SER A 47 -2.86 1.67 7.16
CA SER A 47 -2.05 1.95 8.34
C SER A 47 -0.63 1.47 8.14
N MET A 48 0.31 2.16 8.77
CA MET A 48 1.72 1.80 8.72
C MET A 48 2.30 1.86 10.13
N ASP A 49 2.86 0.75 10.56
CA ASP A 49 3.48 0.57 11.87
C ASP A 49 4.95 0.20 11.69
N PHE A 50 5.79 0.73 12.55
CA PHE A 50 7.22 0.43 12.58
C PHE A 50 7.61 -0.09 13.96
N ASP A 51 8.53 -1.05 13.99
CA ASP A 51 9.13 -1.57 15.22
C ASP A 51 10.65 -1.63 15.05
N CYS A 52 11.39 -1.11 16.03
CA CYS A 52 12.83 -1.07 16.04
C CYS A 52 13.36 -1.41 17.43
N GLU A 53 14.42 -2.21 17.51
CA GLU A 53 15.07 -2.54 18.78
C GLU A 53 15.70 -1.32 19.49
N ASP A 54 16.06 -0.26 18.74
CA ASP A 54 16.55 0.99 19.33
C ASP A 54 15.40 1.84 19.84
N ALA A 55 15.32 2.03 21.16
CA ALA A 55 14.23 2.76 21.80
C ALA A 55 14.09 4.23 21.36
N THR A 56 15.18 4.85 20.92
CA THR A 56 15.17 6.24 20.44
C THR A 56 14.54 6.31 19.06
N LEU A 57 14.95 5.40 18.17
CA LEU A 57 14.37 5.29 16.83
C LEU A 57 12.91 4.85 16.90
N ASN A 58 12.57 3.91 17.79
CA ASN A 58 11.19 3.48 17.97
C ASN A 58 10.27 4.64 18.39
N THR A 59 10.73 5.51 19.29
CA THR A 59 9.97 6.72 19.66
C THR A 59 9.72 7.65 18.47
N VAL A 60 10.67 7.73 17.52
CA VAL A 60 10.50 8.50 16.28
C VAL A 60 9.49 7.80 15.36
N PHE A 61 9.59 6.50 15.23
CA PHE A 61 8.69 5.69 14.41
C PHE A 61 7.27 5.67 14.95
N ASP A 62 7.07 5.58 16.26
CA ASP A 62 5.75 5.69 16.90
C ASP A 62 5.04 7.01 16.54
N ALA A 63 5.82 8.08 16.39
CA ALA A 63 5.28 9.36 15.94
C ALA A 63 4.95 9.42 14.44
N LEU A 64 5.43 8.45 13.65
CA LEU A 64 5.17 8.28 12.21
C LEU A 64 4.09 7.25 11.92
N THR A 65 3.48 6.63 12.94
CA THR A 65 2.32 5.76 12.74
C THR A 65 1.22 6.54 12.05
N LEU A 66 0.90 6.14 10.84
CA LEU A 66 -0.09 6.78 9.98
C LEU A 66 -1.28 5.84 9.82
N GLU A 67 -2.47 6.36 10.02
CA GLU A 67 -3.71 5.69 9.62
C GLU A 67 -4.54 6.70 8.83
N PHE A 68 -4.90 6.37 7.61
CA PHE A 68 -5.68 7.26 6.77
C PHE A 68 -6.60 6.50 5.83
N PRO A 69 -7.85 6.95 5.68
CA PRO A 69 -8.77 6.44 4.68
C PRO A 69 -8.55 7.08 3.31
N VAL A 70 -8.65 6.26 2.27
CA VAL A 70 -8.73 6.68 0.89
C VAL A 70 -10.01 6.10 0.29
N THR A 71 -10.87 6.95 -0.22
CA THR A 71 -12.09 6.54 -0.93
C THR A 71 -11.87 6.73 -2.43
N VAL A 72 -12.25 5.72 -3.20
CA VAL A 72 -12.16 5.71 -4.67
C VAL A 72 -13.55 5.46 -5.23
N ASP A 73 -13.95 6.27 -6.21
CA ASP A 73 -15.22 6.16 -6.95
C ASP A 73 -14.96 6.49 -8.43
N GLY A 74 -14.56 5.47 -9.19
CA GLY A 74 -14.09 5.62 -10.56
C GLY A 74 -12.84 6.51 -10.61
N GLU A 75 -12.92 7.64 -11.32
CA GLU A 75 -11.82 8.62 -11.40
C GLU A 75 -11.80 9.61 -10.22
N ASN A 76 -12.79 9.57 -9.33
CA ASN A 76 -12.83 10.44 -8.17
C ASN A 76 -12.12 9.80 -6.99
N ILE A 77 -11.33 10.57 -6.28
CA ILE A 77 -10.51 10.10 -5.15
C ILE A 77 -10.67 11.07 -3.99
N HIS A 78 -10.84 10.54 -2.80
CA HIS A 78 -10.82 11.34 -1.57
C HIS A 78 -9.86 10.71 -0.56
N MET A 79 -8.94 11.51 -0.03
CA MET A 79 -7.93 11.08 0.92
C MET A 79 -7.91 12.08 2.09
N ASP A 80 -7.94 11.55 3.32
CA ASP A 80 -7.82 12.35 4.54
C ASP A 80 -6.68 11.80 5.39
N MET A 81 -5.57 12.50 5.37
CA MET A 81 -4.39 12.16 6.16
C MET A 81 -4.26 13.14 7.32
N SER A 82 -4.37 12.64 8.54
CA SER A 82 -4.15 13.45 9.75
C SER A 82 -3.13 12.77 10.66
N THR A 83 -2.24 13.54 11.21
CA THR A 83 -1.26 13.08 12.19
C THR A 83 -1.17 14.05 13.36
N GLU A 84 -0.77 13.56 14.52
CA GLU A 84 -0.48 14.36 15.69
C GLU A 84 0.97 14.15 16.12
N VAL A 85 1.80 15.18 15.96
CA VAL A 85 3.21 15.15 16.36
C VAL A 85 3.42 16.12 17.51
N MET A 86 3.86 15.61 18.65
CA MET A 86 4.13 16.42 19.88
C MET A 86 2.92 17.26 20.32
N GLY A 87 1.69 16.76 20.17
CA GLY A 87 0.46 17.47 20.52
C GLY A 87 -0.01 18.49 19.47
N PHE A 88 0.67 18.58 18.34
CA PHE A 88 0.25 19.44 17.23
C PHE A 88 -0.42 18.59 16.15
N LYS A 89 -1.63 18.97 15.79
CA LYS A 89 -2.36 18.34 14.68
C LYS A 89 -1.92 18.94 13.36
N ALA A 90 -1.52 18.08 12.45
CA ALA A 90 -1.32 18.41 11.05
C ALA A 90 -2.20 17.48 10.21
N GLY A 91 -2.78 17.98 9.14
CA GLY A 91 -3.61 17.16 8.27
C GLY A 91 -3.56 17.67 6.83
N VAL A 92 -3.69 16.73 5.90
CA VAL A 92 -3.83 17.01 4.48
C VAL A 92 -5.07 16.25 4.01
N THR A 93 -6.04 16.99 3.47
CA THR A 93 -7.19 16.41 2.80
C THR A 93 -7.07 16.70 1.32
N MET A 94 -7.10 15.66 0.50
CA MET A 94 -7.10 15.76 -0.95
C MET A 94 -8.41 15.19 -1.50
N THR A 95 -9.00 15.88 -2.45
CA THR A 95 -10.20 15.41 -3.15
C THR A 95 -10.03 15.67 -4.63
N VAL A 96 -10.09 14.66 -5.45
CA VAL A 96 -10.19 14.78 -6.91
C VAL A 96 -11.62 14.47 -7.31
N VAL A 97 -12.25 15.41 -7.97
CA VAL A 97 -13.61 15.26 -8.50
C VAL A 97 -13.67 15.98 -9.85
N ASP A 98 -14.18 15.30 -10.87
CA ASP A 98 -14.29 15.84 -12.23
C ASP A 98 -12.96 16.47 -12.74
N ARG A 99 -11.84 15.82 -12.46
CA ARG A 99 -10.48 16.29 -12.81
C ARG A 99 -10.07 17.59 -12.11
N VAL A 100 -10.69 17.96 -11.01
CA VAL A 100 -10.25 19.07 -10.17
C VAL A 100 -9.72 18.51 -8.85
N LEU A 101 -8.44 18.74 -8.58
CA LEU A 101 -7.80 18.43 -7.31
C LEU A 101 -8.03 19.58 -6.32
N TYR A 102 -8.65 19.31 -5.21
CA TYR A 102 -8.78 20.19 -4.05
C TYR A 102 -7.82 19.69 -2.97
N SER A 103 -6.89 20.53 -2.53
CA SER A 103 -5.96 20.22 -1.44
C SER A 103 -6.16 21.20 -0.28
N ASN A 104 -6.38 20.67 0.91
CA ASN A 104 -6.48 21.44 2.15
C ASN A 104 -5.42 20.94 3.14
N THR A 105 -4.38 21.72 3.33
CA THR A 105 -3.33 21.44 4.30
C THR A 105 -3.57 22.26 5.57
N SER A 106 -3.68 21.60 6.70
CA SER A 106 -3.89 22.23 8.00
C SER A 106 -2.70 21.96 8.93
N VAL A 107 -2.14 23.00 9.52
CA VAL A 107 -1.06 22.94 10.52
C VAL A 107 -1.33 23.99 11.59
N LEU A 108 -1.29 23.62 12.87
CA LEU A 108 -1.44 24.55 14.00
C LEU A 108 -2.70 25.44 13.89
N ASN A 109 -3.83 24.88 13.46
CA ASN A 109 -5.10 25.58 13.22
C ASN A 109 -5.06 26.63 12.07
N GLN A 110 -4.02 26.65 11.28
CA GLN A 110 -3.99 27.38 10.02
C GLN A 110 -4.28 26.42 8.87
N SER A 111 -5.06 26.86 7.91
CA SER A 111 -5.45 26.04 6.76
C SER A 111 -5.10 26.76 5.47
N VAL A 112 -4.43 26.05 4.58
CA VAL A 112 -4.14 26.48 3.21
C VAL A 112 -4.96 25.62 2.27
N LYS A 113 -5.86 26.27 1.52
CA LYS A 113 -6.76 25.62 0.56
C LYS A 113 -6.40 26.04 -0.85
N VAL A 114 -6.04 25.08 -1.67
CA VAL A 114 -5.69 25.28 -3.08
C VAL A 114 -6.41 24.27 -3.95
N LYS A 115 -6.68 24.63 -5.21
CA LYS A 115 -7.24 23.72 -6.21
C LYS A 115 -6.53 23.87 -7.54
N ALA A 116 -6.46 22.79 -8.29
CA ALA A 116 -5.92 22.75 -9.64
C ALA A 116 -6.80 21.89 -10.54
N THR A 117 -7.00 22.34 -11.78
CA THR A 117 -7.58 21.47 -12.82
C THR A 117 -6.47 20.61 -13.39
N LEU A 118 -6.65 19.29 -13.35
CA LEU A 118 -5.70 18.31 -13.82
C LEU A 118 -5.89 18.06 -15.33
N SER A 119 -4.81 18.13 -16.08
CA SER A 119 -4.75 17.53 -17.42
C SER A 119 -4.77 15.99 -17.29
N ASP A 120 -4.87 15.28 -18.41
CA ASP A 120 -4.76 13.81 -18.38
C ASP A 120 -3.39 13.37 -17.84
N GLU A 121 -2.31 14.07 -18.23
CA GLU A 121 -0.94 13.80 -17.76
C GLU A 121 -0.80 14.08 -16.24
N ASP A 122 -1.30 15.23 -15.77
CA ASP A 122 -1.29 15.56 -14.33
C ASP A 122 -2.09 14.55 -13.50
N TYR A 123 -3.21 14.05 -14.04
CA TYR A 123 -4.02 13.06 -13.34
C TYR A 123 -3.31 11.70 -13.28
N GLU A 124 -2.69 11.26 -14.37
CA GLU A 124 -1.89 10.03 -14.37
C GLU A 124 -0.72 10.14 -13.40
N GLU A 125 -0.03 11.29 -13.34
CA GLU A 125 1.03 11.55 -12.37
C GLU A 125 0.49 11.55 -10.94
N PHE A 126 -0.66 12.20 -10.70
CA PHE A 126 -1.31 12.21 -9.39
C PHE A 126 -1.65 10.80 -8.92
N VAL A 127 -2.28 9.99 -9.78
CA VAL A 127 -2.62 8.60 -9.47
C VAL A 127 -1.36 7.78 -9.20
N ALA A 128 -0.34 7.89 -10.05
CA ALA A 128 0.92 7.17 -9.87
C ALA A 128 1.64 7.54 -8.57
N SER A 129 1.61 8.82 -8.18
CA SER A 129 2.26 9.33 -6.95
C SER A 129 1.48 9.02 -5.68
N ASN A 130 0.15 8.87 -5.79
CA ASN A 130 -0.75 8.59 -4.67
C ASN A 130 -1.37 7.20 -4.78
N ASN A 131 -0.72 6.31 -5.54
CA ASN A 131 -1.22 4.96 -5.73
C ASN A 131 -1.34 4.26 -4.38
N THR A 132 -2.54 3.80 -4.07
CA THR A 132 -2.85 3.01 -2.88
C THR A 132 -2.49 1.54 -3.05
N ASP A 133 -1.97 1.17 -4.23
CA ASP A 133 -1.49 -0.18 -4.48
C ASP A 133 -0.26 -0.45 -3.61
N MET A 134 -0.20 -1.66 -3.11
CA MET A 134 1.00 -2.11 -2.41
C MET A 134 2.21 -1.99 -3.35
N PRO A 135 3.38 -1.56 -2.83
CA PRO A 135 4.59 -1.35 -3.64
C PRO A 135 5.12 -2.63 -4.30
N VAL A 136 4.56 -3.76 -3.91
CA VAL A 136 4.85 -5.09 -4.47
C VAL A 136 3.55 -5.81 -4.80
N THR A 137 3.55 -6.51 -5.91
CA THR A 137 2.44 -7.35 -6.39
C THR A 137 2.73 -8.83 -6.14
N ALA A 138 1.75 -9.69 -6.35
CA ALA A 138 1.92 -11.13 -6.25
C ALA A 138 3.08 -11.68 -7.11
N GLU A 139 3.37 -11.04 -8.24
CA GLU A 139 4.44 -11.43 -9.17
C GLU A 139 5.85 -11.20 -8.60
N ASN A 140 5.97 -10.35 -7.58
CA ASN A 140 7.23 -10.09 -6.89
C ASN A 140 7.60 -11.16 -5.84
N PHE A 141 6.80 -12.22 -5.70
CA PHE A 141 7.05 -13.29 -4.75
C PHE A 141 7.31 -14.63 -5.44
N GLU A 142 8.21 -15.42 -4.84
CA GLU A 142 8.57 -16.75 -5.33
C GLU A 142 7.51 -17.80 -5.01
N SER A 143 6.75 -17.60 -3.93
CA SER A 143 5.77 -18.57 -3.44
C SER A 143 4.46 -17.89 -3.05
N LEU A 144 3.36 -18.40 -3.59
CA LEU A 144 2.00 -18.03 -3.21
C LEU A 144 1.29 -19.29 -2.70
N THR A 145 0.72 -19.22 -1.52
CA THR A 145 -0.14 -20.26 -0.95
C THR A 145 -1.54 -19.72 -0.75
N LEU A 146 -2.55 -20.55 -1.02
CA LEU A 146 -3.95 -20.23 -0.82
C LEU A 146 -4.55 -21.19 0.19
N GLU A 147 -5.12 -20.64 1.25
CA GLU A 147 -5.86 -21.39 2.24
C GLU A 147 -7.30 -20.85 2.35
N VAL A 148 -8.23 -21.68 2.78
CA VAL A 148 -9.60 -21.23 3.10
C VAL A 148 -9.78 -21.29 4.62
N VAL A 149 -9.92 -20.12 5.23
CA VAL A 149 -10.10 -19.97 6.68
C VAL A 149 -11.43 -19.27 6.93
N ASP A 150 -12.32 -19.89 7.66
CA ASP A 150 -13.66 -19.36 7.99
C ASP A 150 -14.47 -18.90 6.75
N GLY A 151 -14.31 -19.61 5.63
CA GLY A 151 -14.98 -19.31 4.36
C GLY A 151 -14.32 -18.20 3.53
N LYS A 152 -13.25 -17.61 4.00
CA LYS A 152 -12.46 -16.59 3.29
C LYS A 152 -11.22 -17.22 2.66
N GLN A 153 -10.80 -16.70 1.53
CA GLN A 153 -9.54 -17.07 0.89
C GLN A 153 -8.43 -16.22 1.49
N VAL A 154 -7.43 -16.88 2.06
CA VAL A 154 -6.22 -16.25 2.61
C VAL A 154 -5.05 -16.63 1.72
N ILE A 155 -4.44 -15.64 1.10
CA ILE A 155 -3.29 -15.80 0.21
C ILE A 155 -2.07 -15.26 0.94
N THR A 156 -1.06 -16.11 1.11
CA THR A 156 0.22 -15.72 1.69
C THR A 156 1.29 -15.78 0.62
N CYS A 157 1.98 -14.67 0.42
CA CYS A 157 3.08 -14.51 -0.53
C CYS A 157 4.39 -14.39 0.25
N THR A 158 5.37 -15.22 -0.06
CA THR A 158 6.68 -15.28 0.62
C THR A 158 7.81 -15.44 -0.37
N GLY A 159 9.03 -15.08 0.06
CA GLY A 159 10.21 -15.15 -0.80
C GLY A 159 10.17 -14.06 -1.88
N ILE A 160 10.58 -12.85 -1.52
CA ILE A 160 10.64 -11.76 -2.50
C ILE A 160 11.64 -12.09 -3.61
N THR A 161 11.24 -11.89 -4.86
CA THR A 161 12.13 -12.03 -6.02
C THR A 161 13.19 -10.93 -6.02
N SER A 162 14.28 -11.13 -6.76
CA SER A 162 15.33 -10.10 -6.92
C SER A 162 14.79 -8.80 -7.56
N GLU A 163 13.79 -8.90 -8.42
CA GLU A 163 13.12 -7.75 -9.04
C GLU A 163 12.28 -6.99 -8.01
N GLY A 164 11.46 -7.68 -7.23
CA GLY A 164 10.69 -7.09 -6.14
C GLY A 164 11.59 -6.46 -5.06
N LEU A 165 12.70 -7.12 -4.72
CA LEU A 165 13.69 -6.59 -3.79
C LEU A 165 14.32 -5.29 -4.31
N THR A 166 14.62 -5.22 -5.60
CA THR A 166 15.15 -3.99 -6.22
C THR A 166 14.13 -2.87 -6.15
N ALA A 167 12.88 -3.12 -6.54
CA ALA A 167 11.80 -2.14 -6.50
C ALA A 167 11.60 -1.56 -5.08
N MET A 168 11.61 -2.42 -4.06
CA MET A 168 11.50 -2.00 -2.66
C MET A 168 12.71 -1.19 -2.19
N ASN A 169 13.92 -1.59 -2.56
CA ASN A 169 15.13 -0.85 -2.20
C ASN A 169 15.15 0.53 -2.86
N ASP A 170 14.75 0.64 -4.13
CA ASP A 170 14.69 1.91 -4.84
C ASP A 170 13.71 2.88 -4.17
N LEU A 171 12.50 2.40 -3.82
CA LEU A 171 11.49 3.17 -3.10
C LEU A 171 11.99 3.69 -1.75
N LEU A 172 12.62 2.83 -0.95
CA LEU A 172 13.16 3.20 0.36
C LEU A 172 14.37 4.11 0.26
N SER A 173 15.26 3.87 -0.71
CA SER A 173 16.46 4.67 -0.91
C SER A 173 16.14 6.12 -1.24
N GLU A 174 15.13 6.37 -2.06
CA GLU A 174 14.69 7.73 -2.39
C GLU A 174 14.21 8.47 -1.13
N SER A 175 13.38 7.81 -0.32
CA SER A 175 12.82 8.40 0.90
C SER A 175 13.88 8.62 1.99
N LEU A 176 14.83 7.69 2.17
CA LEU A 176 15.81 7.71 3.27
C LEU A 176 17.07 8.51 2.96
N THR A 177 17.44 8.63 1.68
CA THR A 177 18.60 9.45 1.27
C THR A 177 18.40 10.91 1.69
N ALA A 178 17.18 11.43 1.62
CA ALA A 178 16.84 12.77 2.09
C ALA A 178 17.09 12.95 3.61
N LEU A 179 17.06 11.86 4.38
CA LEU A 179 17.32 11.81 5.83
C LEU A 179 18.78 11.47 6.18
N GLY A 180 19.62 11.22 5.18
CA GLY A 180 21.01 10.81 5.37
C GLY A 180 21.14 9.39 5.94
N ALA A 181 20.17 8.53 5.67
CA ALA A 181 20.13 7.12 6.06
C ALA A 181 20.17 6.21 4.82
N GLU A 182 20.68 5.00 5.00
CA GLU A 182 20.66 3.94 4.00
C GLU A 182 19.79 2.79 4.51
N ALA A 183 19.04 2.17 3.64
CA ALA A 183 18.27 0.97 3.99
C ALA A 183 18.57 -0.18 3.03
N ALA A 184 18.46 -1.39 3.56
CA ALA A 184 18.49 -2.62 2.80
C ALA A 184 17.32 -3.51 3.23
N VAL A 185 16.45 -3.87 2.30
CA VAL A 185 15.32 -4.77 2.53
C VAL A 185 15.85 -6.18 2.75
N GLY A 186 15.38 -6.83 3.81
CA GLY A 186 15.60 -8.24 4.12
C GLY A 186 14.44 -9.10 3.61
N ASP A 187 13.63 -9.60 4.53
CA ASP A 187 12.46 -10.43 4.20
C ASP A 187 11.21 -9.59 3.98
N LEU A 188 10.38 -10.08 3.07
CA LEU A 188 9.06 -9.50 2.78
C LEU A 188 8.01 -10.62 2.75
N THR A 189 6.88 -10.37 3.40
CA THR A 189 5.71 -11.25 3.38
C THR A 189 4.47 -10.42 3.15
N MET A 190 3.62 -10.85 2.21
CA MET A 190 2.32 -10.24 1.99
C MET A 190 1.22 -11.27 2.28
N VAL A 191 0.17 -10.83 2.97
CA VAL A 191 -1.03 -11.64 3.24
C VAL A 191 -2.24 -10.87 2.73
N ALA A 192 -2.99 -11.47 1.83
CA ALA A 192 -4.25 -10.94 1.34
C ALA A 192 -5.42 -11.81 1.80
N THR A 193 -6.47 -11.19 2.33
CA THR A 193 -7.72 -11.86 2.68
C THR A 193 -8.81 -11.42 1.71
N ILE A 194 -9.45 -12.41 1.06
CA ILE A 194 -10.50 -12.21 0.07
C ILE A 194 -11.79 -12.87 0.58
N ALA A 195 -12.85 -12.09 0.68
CA ALA A 195 -14.19 -12.53 1.03
C ALA A 195 -15.14 -12.19 -0.14
N ASP A 196 -15.97 -13.13 -0.53
CA ASP A 196 -16.96 -12.97 -1.62
C ASP A 196 -16.39 -12.41 -2.94
N GLY A 197 -15.10 -12.75 -3.21
CA GLY A 197 -14.39 -12.33 -4.42
C GLY A 197 -13.84 -10.90 -4.38
N ARG A 198 -13.81 -10.26 -3.21
CA ARG A 198 -13.29 -8.90 -2.98
C ARG A 198 -12.22 -8.90 -1.91
N PHE A 199 -11.27 -7.98 -1.97
CA PHE A 199 -10.34 -7.79 -0.87
C PHE A 199 -11.09 -7.32 0.38
N GLU A 200 -10.83 -7.98 1.50
CA GLU A 200 -11.20 -7.53 2.84
C GLU A 200 -10.01 -6.82 3.51
N SER A 201 -8.81 -7.39 3.36
CA SER A 201 -7.59 -6.80 3.89
C SER A 201 -6.36 -7.29 3.13
N MET A 202 -5.32 -6.45 3.14
CA MET A 202 -3.96 -6.82 2.77
C MET A 202 -3.02 -6.37 3.86
N SER A 203 -2.00 -7.16 4.14
CA SER A 203 -0.93 -6.84 5.09
C SER A 203 0.40 -7.14 4.44
N LEU A 204 1.32 -6.19 4.47
CA LEU A 204 2.69 -6.32 4.01
C LEU A 204 3.62 -6.14 5.21
N THR A 205 4.38 -7.16 5.54
CA THR A 205 5.42 -7.09 6.59
C THR A 205 6.78 -7.15 5.93
N ALA A 206 7.62 -6.16 6.20
CA ALA A 206 8.98 -6.07 5.70
C ALA A 206 9.96 -5.95 6.87
N THR A 207 11.07 -6.67 6.80
CA THR A 207 12.22 -6.43 7.67
C THR A 207 13.31 -5.75 6.86
N TYR A 208 13.96 -4.75 7.43
CA TYR A 208 15.06 -4.06 6.78
C TYR A 208 16.10 -3.57 7.79
N THR A 209 17.28 -3.29 7.29
CA THR A 209 18.34 -2.70 8.09
C THR A 209 18.48 -1.24 7.70
N VAL A 210 18.37 -0.35 8.67
CA VAL A 210 18.61 1.09 8.49
C VAL A 210 19.95 1.45 9.08
N THR A 211 20.80 2.09 8.29
CA THR A 211 22.10 2.57 8.73
C THR A 211 22.06 4.09 8.88
N VAL A 212 22.23 4.57 10.10
CA VAL A 212 22.28 6.00 10.44
C VAL A 212 23.63 6.31 11.08
N LYS A 213 24.39 7.23 10.48
CA LYS A 213 25.72 7.63 10.98
C LYS A 213 26.69 6.47 11.18
N GLY A 214 26.54 5.40 10.40
CA GLY A 214 27.39 4.21 10.47
C GLY A 214 26.97 3.17 11.50
N GLU A 215 25.87 3.36 12.22
CA GLU A 215 25.24 2.35 13.09
C GLU A 215 24.06 1.72 12.36
N SER A 216 24.00 0.40 12.35
CA SER A 216 22.95 -0.36 11.67
C SER A 216 21.92 -0.88 12.66
N HIS A 217 20.64 -0.66 12.38
CA HIS A 217 19.51 -1.04 13.20
C HIS A 217 18.56 -1.91 12.39
N ALA A 218 18.10 -3.01 12.97
CA ALA A 218 17.02 -3.81 12.39
C ALA A 218 15.69 -3.11 12.65
N VAL A 219 14.88 -2.99 11.60
CA VAL A 219 13.55 -2.37 11.64
C VAL A 219 12.56 -3.33 11.00
N SER A 220 11.42 -3.51 11.62
CA SER A 220 10.25 -4.17 11.03
C SER A 220 9.20 -3.12 10.69
N MET A 221 8.61 -3.22 9.50
CA MET A 221 7.50 -2.40 9.06
C MET A 221 6.32 -3.29 8.73
N THR A 222 5.15 -2.90 9.17
CA THR A 222 3.89 -3.54 8.76
C THR A 222 2.97 -2.49 8.17
N MET A 223 2.62 -2.68 6.89
CA MET A 223 1.57 -1.91 6.22
C MET A 223 0.31 -2.75 6.20
N ASN A 224 -0.82 -2.16 6.57
CA ASN A 224 -2.12 -2.81 6.46
C ASN A 224 -3.04 -1.95 5.60
N ALA A 225 -3.83 -2.61 4.77
CA ALA A 225 -4.93 -2.03 4.01
C ALA A 225 -6.21 -2.81 4.32
N LYS A 226 -7.25 -2.12 4.78
CA LYS A 226 -8.58 -2.69 5.03
C LYS A 226 -9.55 -2.08 4.05
N TYR A 227 -10.24 -2.94 3.30
CA TYR A 227 -11.18 -2.54 2.26
C TYR A 227 -12.61 -2.60 2.77
N ALA A 228 -13.39 -1.60 2.41
CA ALA A 228 -14.83 -1.54 2.66
C ALA A 228 -15.53 -0.97 1.43
N ASP A 229 -16.60 -1.62 0.98
CA ASP A 229 -17.42 -1.20 -0.16
C ASP A 229 -18.86 -0.84 0.26
N GLU A 230 -19.27 -1.25 1.46
CA GLU A 230 -20.60 -0.95 1.97
C GLU A 230 -20.71 0.50 2.48
N GLY A 231 -21.73 1.20 2.00
CA GLY A 231 -22.06 2.56 2.50
C GLY A 231 -21.13 3.66 2.00
N VAL A 232 -20.25 3.38 1.03
CA VAL A 232 -19.40 4.40 0.41
C VAL A 232 -20.27 5.47 -0.24
N GLN A 233 -20.06 6.72 0.16
CA GLN A 233 -20.81 7.85 -0.38
C GLN A 233 -20.10 8.37 -1.64
N PRO A 234 -20.86 8.87 -2.64
CA PRO A 234 -20.27 9.50 -3.81
C PRO A 234 -19.33 10.64 -3.42
N ILE A 235 -18.18 10.69 -4.04
CA ILE A 235 -17.21 11.76 -3.82
C ILE A 235 -17.72 13.02 -4.51
N THR A 236 -17.78 14.11 -3.75
CA THR A 236 -18.22 15.43 -4.24
C THR A 236 -17.19 16.49 -3.92
N ALA A 237 -17.19 17.58 -4.68
CA ALA A 237 -16.36 18.73 -4.36
C ALA A 237 -16.63 19.24 -2.94
N PRO A 238 -15.60 19.76 -2.23
CA PRO A 238 -15.80 20.35 -0.91
C PRO A 238 -16.91 21.40 -0.91
N ALA A 239 -17.74 21.43 0.14
CA ALA A 239 -18.86 22.36 0.25
C ALA A 239 -18.43 23.84 0.15
N ASP A 240 -17.18 24.13 0.48
CA ASP A 240 -16.57 25.44 0.41
C ASP A 240 -15.54 25.59 -0.74
N ALA A 241 -15.72 24.85 -1.83
CA ALA A 241 -14.84 24.82 -3.01
C ALA A 241 -14.51 26.22 -3.56
N ASP A 242 -15.40 27.19 -3.39
CA ASP A 242 -15.18 28.59 -3.78
C ASP A 242 -14.11 29.30 -2.92
N SER A 243 -13.78 28.78 -1.75
CA SER A 243 -12.73 29.29 -0.88
C SER A 243 -11.32 28.84 -1.25
N TYR A 244 -11.22 27.90 -2.17
CA TYR A 244 -9.94 27.36 -2.63
C TYR A 244 -9.31 28.28 -3.68
N LYS A 245 -8.02 28.61 -3.48
CA LYS A 245 -7.26 29.40 -4.43
C LYS A 245 -6.86 28.54 -5.64
N ASP A 246 -7.11 29.04 -6.85
CA ASP A 246 -6.63 28.38 -8.07
C ASP A 246 -5.11 28.49 -8.17
N VAL A 247 -4.45 27.36 -8.43
CA VAL A 247 -3.00 27.24 -8.64
C VAL A 247 -2.75 26.20 -9.74
N SER A 248 -1.51 26.06 -10.20
CA SER A 248 -1.13 24.93 -11.07
C SER A 248 -0.96 23.65 -10.25
N TYR A 249 -1.05 22.48 -10.90
CA TYR A 249 -0.76 21.21 -10.26
C TYR A 249 0.69 21.16 -9.72
N GLY A 250 1.67 21.65 -10.52
CA GLY A 250 3.06 21.75 -10.09
C GLY A 250 3.25 22.55 -8.79
N GLU A 251 2.47 23.63 -8.57
CA GLU A 251 2.52 24.38 -7.29
C GLU A 251 1.99 23.55 -6.10
N ILE A 252 1.06 22.60 -6.31
CA ILE A 252 0.55 21.73 -5.25
C ILE A 252 1.60 20.71 -4.84
N ILE A 253 2.31 20.10 -5.81
CA ILE A 253 3.33 19.06 -5.56
C ILE A 253 4.74 19.63 -5.31
N GLY A 254 4.90 20.96 -5.31
CA GLY A 254 6.17 21.62 -4.97
C GLY A 254 7.19 21.66 -6.11
N GLN A 255 6.72 21.57 -7.36
CA GLN A 255 7.53 21.74 -8.58
C GLN A 255 7.49 23.17 -9.13
#